data_5729ae2d5bc848342e02fdf6e59398f0
#
_entry.id   5729ae2d5bc848342e02fdf6e59398f0
#
_cell.length_a   1.000
_cell.length_b   1.000
_cell.length_c   1.000
_cell.angle_alpha   90.00
_cell.angle_beta   90.00
_cell.angle_gamma   90.00
#
_symmetry.space_group_name_H-M   'P 1'
#
loop_
_entity.id
_entity.type
_entity.pdbx_description
1 polymer ?
#
loop_
_entity_poly.entity_id
_entity_poly.type
_entity_poly.pdbx_seq_one_letter_code
_entity_poly.pdbx_strand_id
1 'polypeptide(L)'
;MTYGKKDLPFPYCQDFSGIVTRVKGVRESTRAALVNSPKVASYLKAGANLVEKNLGVKDSAVPAGDSGRKPYWSGLRFLTERALSREMETLDPPFLRQKGDGPYRATWASHDDYLNDLLTFLFHAMNYDPQYGADLETRGDWLISTEASFANALDRAIFHEVLAICRMPLFRLQLIMVATADRNDGIHDAIANNYAGALEPWKKIYEATIAARGYQLRKGITIEQFANILAAITEGFAVHHLGDPNAGVVGDDPSDNNPAGMAVLAIMHSYLEPAGESSGLTLREEFERRAPAPRPAERTSDDGETT
;
A
#
# COMPACT_ATOMS: atom_id res chain seq x y z
N MET A 1 0.46 30.39 -18.86
CA MET A 1 -0.53 29.43 -19.42
C MET A 1 -1.80 29.58 -18.60
N THR A 2 -2.94 29.84 -19.27
CA THR A 2 -4.23 29.89 -18.60
C THR A 2 -4.77 28.47 -18.54
N TYR A 3 -4.79 27.87 -17.33
CA TYR A 3 -5.38 26.56 -17.13
C TYR A 3 -6.90 26.65 -17.35
N GLY A 4 -7.44 25.78 -18.17
CA GLY A 4 -8.86 25.79 -18.50
C GLY A 4 -9.68 24.89 -17.57
N LYS A 5 -11.02 24.97 -17.67
CA LYS A 5 -11.92 24.09 -16.91
C LYS A 5 -11.64 22.59 -17.08
N LYS A 6 -11.02 22.21 -18.20
CA LYS A 6 -10.62 20.81 -18.48
C LYS A 6 -9.50 20.28 -17.56
N ASP A 7 -8.77 21.17 -16.89
CA ASP A 7 -7.66 20.81 -16.02
C ASP A 7 -8.12 20.66 -14.55
N LEU A 8 -9.42 20.82 -14.30
CA LEU A 8 -10.07 20.68 -12.99
C LEU A 8 -11.02 19.48 -13.00
N PRO A 9 -11.25 18.83 -11.84
CA PRO A 9 -10.54 19.00 -10.57
C PRO A 9 -9.10 18.53 -10.64
N PHE A 10 -8.20 19.34 -10.14
CA PHE A 10 -6.79 18.96 -10.09
C PHE A 10 -6.54 18.01 -8.90
N PRO A 11 -5.64 16.98 -9.02
CA PRO A 11 -4.74 16.74 -10.17
C PRO A 11 -5.29 15.82 -11.27
N TYR A 12 -6.43 15.16 -11.09
CA TYR A 12 -6.84 14.02 -11.89
C TYR A 12 -8.02 14.26 -12.83
N CYS A 13 -8.53 15.47 -12.90
CA CYS A 13 -9.75 15.83 -13.68
C CYS A 13 -10.98 14.96 -13.33
N GLN A 14 -11.08 14.53 -12.07
CA GLN A 14 -12.17 13.70 -11.56
C GLN A 14 -12.98 14.43 -10.50
N ASP A 15 -14.25 14.06 -10.37
CA ASP A 15 -15.15 14.63 -9.36
C ASP A 15 -14.77 14.14 -7.95
N PHE A 16 -14.45 15.08 -7.05
CA PHE A 16 -14.08 14.80 -5.67
C PHE A 16 -15.29 14.78 -4.71
N SER A 17 -16.52 14.89 -5.21
CA SER A 17 -17.72 14.97 -4.36
C SER A 17 -17.93 13.76 -3.47
N GLY A 18 -17.48 12.58 -3.90
CA GLY A 18 -17.52 11.33 -3.13
C GLY A 18 -16.32 11.13 -2.20
N ILE A 19 -15.27 11.95 -2.31
CA ILE A 19 -14.00 11.80 -1.58
C ILE A 19 -13.91 12.87 -0.50
N VAL A 20 -14.14 14.13 -0.85
CA VAL A 20 -14.08 15.30 0.04
C VAL A 20 -15.46 15.55 0.62
N THR A 21 -15.71 15.01 1.80
CA THR A 21 -17.06 14.96 2.38
C THR A 21 -17.27 15.85 3.62
N ARG A 22 -16.17 16.35 4.22
CA ARG A 22 -16.18 17.09 5.49
C ARG A 22 -16.17 18.62 5.34
N VAL A 23 -16.34 19.13 4.12
CA VAL A 23 -16.45 20.58 3.93
C VAL A 23 -17.67 21.16 4.64
N LYS A 24 -17.54 22.41 5.16
CA LYS A 24 -18.60 23.10 5.91
C LYS A 24 -19.94 23.09 5.18
N GLY A 25 -21.01 22.96 5.98
CA GLY A 25 -22.41 22.87 5.59
C GLY A 25 -22.87 23.91 4.58
N VAL A 26 -22.71 23.59 3.33
CA VAL A 26 -23.24 24.32 2.18
C VAL A 26 -24.31 23.46 1.50
N ARG A 27 -25.20 24.09 0.73
CA ARG A 27 -26.19 23.37 -0.07
C ARG A 27 -25.48 22.42 -1.03
N GLU A 28 -26.08 21.27 -1.34
CA GLU A 28 -25.52 20.20 -2.19
C GLU A 28 -24.89 20.76 -3.49
N SER A 29 -25.62 21.61 -4.21
CA SER A 29 -25.12 22.22 -5.45
C SER A 29 -23.88 23.10 -5.26
N THR A 30 -23.78 23.77 -4.12
CA THR A 30 -22.62 24.62 -3.75
C THR A 30 -21.46 23.74 -3.29
N ARG A 31 -21.76 22.60 -2.66
CA ARG A 31 -20.77 21.64 -2.17
C ARG A 31 -19.98 21.03 -3.32
N ALA A 32 -20.66 20.51 -4.35
CA ALA A 32 -20.01 19.93 -5.52
C ALA A 32 -19.05 20.94 -6.20
N ALA A 33 -19.47 22.20 -6.34
CA ALA A 33 -18.62 23.25 -6.86
C ALA A 33 -17.41 23.57 -5.94
N LEU A 34 -17.61 23.55 -4.62
CA LEU A 34 -16.55 23.83 -3.63
C LEU A 34 -15.50 22.71 -3.60
N VAL A 35 -15.91 21.44 -3.52
CA VAL A 35 -14.99 20.31 -3.43
C VAL A 35 -14.14 20.16 -4.68
N ASN A 36 -14.67 20.54 -5.84
CA ASN A 36 -13.96 20.51 -7.12
C ASN A 36 -13.25 21.83 -7.47
N SER A 37 -13.17 22.76 -6.52
CA SER A 37 -12.53 24.06 -6.75
C SER A 37 -11.00 24.01 -6.66
N PRO A 38 -10.29 24.93 -7.32
CA PRO A 38 -8.85 25.07 -7.15
C PRO A 38 -8.43 25.27 -5.70
N LYS A 39 -9.31 25.85 -4.88
CA LYS A 39 -9.09 26.09 -3.47
C LYS A 39 -8.93 24.77 -2.68
N VAL A 40 -9.85 23.83 -2.83
CA VAL A 40 -9.77 22.51 -2.20
C VAL A 40 -8.56 21.74 -2.77
N ALA A 41 -8.39 21.75 -4.08
CA ALA A 41 -7.25 21.12 -4.73
C ALA A 41 -5.89 21.64 -4.20
N SER A 42 -5.78 22.94 -3.88
CA SER A 42 -4.56 23.52 -3.29
C SER A 42 -4.23 22.91 -1.94
N TYR A 43 -5.21 22.76 -1.05
CA TYR A 43 -5.00 22.17 0.28
C TYR A 43 -4.69 20.67 0.20
N LEU A 44 -5.38 19.93 -0.66
CA LEU A 44 -5.09 18.51 -0.88
C LEU A 44 -3.67 18.32 -1.43
N LYS A 45 -3.27 19.11 -2.43
CA LYS A 45 -1.92 19.06 -3.00
C LYS A 45 -0.85 19.45 -1.98
N ALA A 46 -1.08 20.50 -1.18
CA ALA A 46 -0.17 20.89 -0.11
C ALA A 46 0.01 19.77 0.93
N GLY A 47 -1.10 19.13 1.33
CA GLY A 47 -1.06 17.97 2.22
C GLY A 47 -0.28 16.80 1.63
N ALA A 48 -0.52 16.44 0.37
CA ALA A 48 0.21 15.40 -0.34
C ALA A 48 1.72 15.69 -0.39
N ASN A 49 2.11 16.93 -0.74
CA ASN A 49 3.52 17.34 -0.76
C ASN A 49 4.17 17.26 0.63
N LEU A 50 3.45 17.60 1.70
CA LEU A 50 3.97 17.46 3.06
C LEU A 50 4.14 16.01 3.47
N VAL A 51 3.25 15.11 3.06
CA VAL A 51 3.40 13.67 3.25
C VAL A 51 4.65 13.18 2.53
N GLU A 52 4.82 13.54 1.26
CA GLU A 52 6.00 13.17 0.46
C GLU A 52 7.30 13.66 1.13
N LYS A 53 7.36 14.94 1.52
CA LYS A 53 8.55 15.53 2.16
C LYS A 53 8.91 14.92 3.52
N ASN A 54 7.93 14.43 4.27
CA ASN A 54 8.16 13.94 5.64
C ASN A 54 8.22 12.41 5.74
N LEU A 55 7.56 11.69 4.87
CA LEU A 55 7.49 10.23 4.86
C LEU A 55 8.21 9.60 3.65
N GLY A 56 8.54 10.37 2.63
CA GLY A 56 9.34 9.90 1.49
C GLY A 56 10.75 9.47 1.88
N VAL A 57 11.38 8.71 1.02
CA VAL A 57 12.77 8.28 1.20
C VAL A 57 13.67 9.52 1.13
N LYS A 58 14.47 9.74 2.16
CA LYS A 58 15.49 10.78 2.14
C LYS A 58 16.61 10.31 1.24
N ASP A 59 16.83 11.00 0.13
CA ASP A 59 18.08 10.85 -0.62
C ASP A 59 19.24 11.14 0.32
N SER A 60 20.14 10.19 0.44
CA SER A 60 21.32 10.25 1.33
C SER A 60 22.25 11.42 1.02
N ALA A 61 21.98 12.16 -0.06
CA ALA A 61 22.77 13.28 -0.55
C ALA A 61 22.35 14.66 -0.04
N VAL A 62 21.20 14.79 0.64
CA VAL A 62 20.81 16.07 1.23
C VAL A 62 21.37 16.12 2.66
N PRO A 63 22.39 16.99 2.93
CA PRO A 63 22.85 17.18 4.29
C PRO A 63 21.66 17.53 5.17
N ALA A 64 21.49 16.83 6.28
CA ALA A 64 20.53 17.22 7.31
C ALA A 64 20.82 18.67 7.65
N GLY A 65 19.97 19.59 7.21
CA GLY A 65 20.08 21.00 7.55
C GLY A 65 20.20 21.09 9.06
N ASP A 66 21.20 21.83 9.50
CA ASP A 66 21.62 22.02 10.89
C ASP A 66 20.51 22.64 11.77
N SER A 67 19.44 21.89 11.98
CA SER A 67 18.55 22.05 13.11
C SER A 67 18.91 20.93 14.08
N GLY A 68 19.79 21.22 15.05
CA GLY A 68 20.20 20.30 16.11
C GLY A 68 19.07 19.77 17.01
N ARG A 69 17.86 19.75 16.50
CA ARG A 69 16.70 19.05 17.04
C ARG A 69 16.57 17.69 16.37
N LYS A 70 16.87 16.63 17.13
CA LYS A 70 16.44 15.28 16.78
C LYS A 70 14.97 15.33 16.37
N PRO A 71 14.58 14.70 15.25
CA PRO A 71 13.17 14.67 14.85
C PRO A 71 12.38 14.03 16.00
N TYR A 72 11.58 14.84 16.68
CA TYR A 72 10.66 14.34 17.70
C TYR A 72 9.57 13.58 16.95
N TRP A 73 9.46 12.29 17.19
CA TRP A 73 8.42 11.47 16.59
C TRP A 73 7.05 11.99 17.04
N SER A 74 6.28 12.52 16.13
CA SER A 74 5.03 13.22 16.45
C SER A 74 3.88 12.88 15.51
N GLY A 75 3.89 11.68 14.91
CA GLY A 75 2.81 11.24 14.02
C GLY A 75 2.60 12.24 12.86
N LEU A 76 1.39 12.78 12.72
CA LEU A 76 1.01 13.70 11.65
C LEU A 76 1.26 15.18 11.97
N ARG A 77 2.09 15.53 12.95
CA ARG A 77 2.34 16.95 13.33
C ARG A 77 2.93 17.82 12.22
N PHE A 78 3.45 17.22 11.16
CA PHE A 78 3.88 17.98 9.98
C PHE A 78 2.72 18.51 9.14
N LEU A 79 1.49 18.01 9.34
CA LEU A 79 0.26 18.44 8.65
C LEU A 79 -0.48 19.59 9.40
N THR A 80 0.23 20.52 10.01
CA THR A 80 -0.43 21.66 10.70
C THR A 80 -0.95 22.70 9.69
N GLU A 81 -1.97 23.48 10.08
CA GLU A 81 -2.48 24.62 9.29
C GLU A 81 -1.33 25.54 8.81
N ARG A 82 -0.37 25.84 9.70
CA ARG A 82 0.78 26.69 9.37
C ARG A 82 1.72 26.04 8.32
N ALA A 83 1.92 24.73 8.40
CA ALA A 83 2.74 24.02 7.41
C ALA A 83 2.04 24.00 6.06
N LEU A 84 0.74 23.74 6.04
CA LEU A 84 -0.09 23.79 4.83
C LEU A 84 -0.07 25.17 4.18
N SER A 85 -0.25 26.25 4.96
CA SER A 85 -0.20 27.63 4.43
C SER A 85 1.13 27.93 3.76
N ARG A 86 2.25 27.53 4.36
CA ARG A 86 3.58 27.73 3.76
C ARG A 86 3.76 26.88 2.49
N GLU A 87 3.32 25.64 2.50
CA GLU A 87 3.41 24.77 1.34
C GLU A 87 2.60 25.32 0.16
N MET A 88 1.40 25.85 0.41
CA MET A 88 0.55 26.43 -0.62
C MET A 88 1.18 27.61 -1.35
N GLU A 89 2.06 28.38 -0.70
CA GLU A 89 2.73 29.53 -1.35
C GLU A 89 3.70 29.09 -2.46
N THR A 90 4.17 27.83 -2.40
CA THR A 90 5.17 27.27 -3.31
C THR A 90 4.61 26.21 -4.27
N LEU A 91 3.30 25.95 -4.25
CA LEU A 91 2.69 24.91 -5.08
C LEU A 91 3.00 25.07 -6.57
N ASP A 92 3.14 23.93 -7.23
CA ASP A 92 3.16 23.81 -8.67
C ASP A 92 2.01 22.89 -9.11
N PRO A 93 1.20 23.27 -10.07
CA PRO A 93 1.26 24.48 -10.91
C PRO A 93 0.88 25.76 -10.16
N PRO A 94 1.38 26.94 -10.59
CA PRO A 94 1.22 28.22 -9.88
C PRO A 94 -0.22 28.66 -9.63
N PHE A 95 -1.19 28.21 -10.42
CA PHE A 95 -2.61 28.57 -10.22
C PHE A 95 -3.21 27.98 -8.93
N LEU A 96 -2.55 27.00 -8.32
CA LEU A 96 -2.92 26.44 -7.02
C LEU A 96 -2.37 27.26 -5.84
N ARG A 97 -1.45 28.21 -6.07
CA ARG A 97 -0.88 29.03 -4.99
C ARG A 97 -1.92 29.91 -4.36
N GLN A 98 -2.02 29.84 -3.05
CA GLN A 98 -2.93 30.67 -2.25
C GLN A 98 -2.16 31.28 -1.09
N LYS A 99 -2.65 32.44 -0.60
CA LYS A 99 -2.09 33.15 0.55
C LYS A 99 -3.09 33.22 1.68
N GLY A 100 -2.60 33.01 2.90
CA GLY A 100 -3.35 33.19 4.14
C GLY A 100 -4.26 32.03 4.53
N ASP A 101 -4.69 32.02 5.78
CA ASP A 101 -5.45 30.93 6.42
C ASP A 101 -6.98 31.09 6.31
N GLY A 102 -7.46 32.26 5.85
CA GLY A 102 -8.90 32.54 5.73
C GLY A 102 -9.67 31.53 4.90
N PRO A 103 -9.14 31.12 3.73
CA PRO A 103 -9.78 30.12 2.88
C PRO A 103 -9.91 28.74 3.55
N TYR A 104 -8.93 28.31 4.35
CA TYR A 104 -8.95 27.06 5.10
C TYR A 104 -10.16 26.97 6.03
N ARG A 105 -10.26 27.94 6.95
CA ARG A 105 -11.33 28.03 7.95
C ARG A 105 -12.72 28.25 7.33
N ALA A 106 -12.78 28.79 6.12
CA ALA A 106 -14.02 28.90 5.36
C ALA A 106 -14.43 27.56 4.71
N THR A 107 -13.51 26.62 4.53
CA THR A 107 -13.76 25.35 3.86
C THR A 107 -14.06 24.21 4.85
N TRP A 108 -13.24 24.04 5.88
CA TRP A 108 -13.42 23.01 6.91
C TRP A 108 -13.81 23.61 8.26
N ALA A 109 -14.64 22.90 9.04
CA ALA A 109 -15.05 23.34 10.36
C ALA A 109 -13.93 23.17 11.40
N SER A 110 -13.14 22.12 11.23
CA SER A 110 -12.00 21.77 12.08
C SER A 110 -10.82 21.29 11.27
N HIS A 111 -9.66 21.18 11.92
CA HIS A 111 -8.47 20.56 11.33
C HIS A 111 -8.68 19.07 11.10
N ASP A 112 -9.42 18.40 11.97
CA ASP A 112 -9.74 16.98 11.85
C ASP A 112 -10.61 16.69 10.63
N ASP A 113 -11.56 17.58 10.29
CA ASP A 113 -12.36 17.47 9.06
C ASP A 113 -11.46 17.51 7.82
N TYR A 114 -10.50 18.44 7.80
CA TYR A 114 -9.51 18.51 6.72
C TYR A 114 -8.64 17.26 6.66
N LEU A 115 -8.12 16.79 7.80
CA LEU A 115 -7.30 15.58 7.83
C LEU A 115 -8.08 14.36 7.33
N ASN A 116 -9.34 14.20 7.71
CA ASN A 116 -10.19 13.13 7.19
C ASN A 116 -10.32 13.20 5.66
N ASP A 117 -10.65 14.39 5.11
CA ASP A 117 -10.76 14.58 3.67
C ASP A 117 -9.41 14.35 2.96
N LEU A 118 -8.31 14.83 3.53
CA LEU A 118 -6.97 14.62 2.99
C LEU A 118 -6.60 13.13 2.97
N LEU A 119 -6.83 12.41 4.06
CA LEU A 119 -6.51 10.99 4.15
C LEU A 119 -7.38 10.15 3.19
N THR A 120 -8.68 10.45 3.12
CA THR A 120 -9.57 9.82 2.14
C THR A 120 -9.09 10.08 0.70
N PHE A 121 -8.66 11.31 0.41
CA PHE A 121 -8.08 11.66 -0.89
C PHE A 121 -6.79 10.89 -1.16
N LEU A 122 -5.85 10.86 -0.21
CA LEU A 122 -4.54 10.22 -0.39
C LEU A 122 -4.66 8.69 -0.58
N PHE A 123 -5.59 8.05 0.14
CA PHE A 123 -5.82 6.61 0.02
C PHE A 123 -6.78 6.22 -1.10
N HIS A 124 -7.33 7.18 -1.83
CA HIS A 124 -8.17 6.86 -2.98
C HIS A 124 -7.35 6.24 -4.12
N ALA A 125 -7.93 5.25 -4.78
CA ALA A 125 -7.28 4.48 -5.85
C ALA A 125 -6.69 5.35 -7.00
N MET A 126 -7.24 6.55 -7.22
CA MET A 126 -6.72 7.49 -8.24
C MET A 126 -5.35 8.11 -7.90
N ASN A 127 -4.87 7.96 -6.66
CA ASN A 127 -3.58 8.50 -6.22
C ASN A 127 -2.43 7.51 -6.39
N TYR A 128 -2.66 6.38 -7.04
CA TYR A 128 -1.54 5.51 -7.41
C TYR A 128 -0.59 6.25 -8.32
N ASP A 129 0.68 6.24 -7.93
CA ASP A 129 1.75 6.80 -8.73
C ASP A 129 1.74 6.14 -10.12
N PRO A 130 1.66 6.93 -11.22
CA PRO A 130 1.78 6.38 -12.57
C PRO A 130 3.05 5.55 -12.78
N GLN A 131 4.16 5.91 -12.10
CA GLN A 131 5.39 5.13 -12.15
C GLN A 131 5.21 3.76 -11.51
N TYR A 132 4.51 3.68 -10.38
CA TYR A 132 4.19 2.38 -9.77
C TYR A 132 3.33 1.52 -10.70
N GLY A 133 2.37 2.12 -11.41
CA GLY A 133 1.57 1.41 -12.42
C GLY A 133 2.42 0.82 -13.55
N ALA A 134 3.37 1.59 -14.10
CA ALA A 134 4.28 1.11 -15.13
C ALA A 134 5.24 0.02 -14.61
N ASP A 135 5.74 0.18 -13.40
CA ASP A 135 6.57 -0.83 -12.74
C ASP A 135 5.79 -2.11 -12.46
N LEU A 136 4.50 -2.01 -12.14
CA LEU A 136 3.61 -3.14 -11.94
C LEU A 136 3.38 -3.93 -13.23
N GLU A 137 3.15 -3.25 -14.36
CA GLU A 137 3.06 -3.88 -15.68
C GLU A 137 4.34 -4.65 -16.00
N THR A 138 5.52 -4.05 -15.77
CA THR A 138 6.82 -4.69 -15.97
C THR A 138 6.96 -5.97 -15.13
N ARG A 139 6.55 -5.95 -13.87
CA ARG A 139 6.56 -7.14 -13.00
C ARG A 139 5.60 -8.21 -13.51
N GLY A 140 4.43 -7.80 -13.98
CA GLY A 140 3.46 -8.68 -14.62
C GLY A 140 4.05 -9.41 -15.81
N ASP A 141 4.75 -8.69 -16.69
CA ASP A 141 5.41 -9.26 -17.86
C ASP A 141 6.47 -10.31 -17.47
N TRP A 142 7.26 -10.08 -16.42
CA TRP A 142 8.21 -11.10 -15.93
C TRP A 142 7.52 -12.37 -15.45
N LEU A 143 6.39 -12.26 -14.76
CA LEU A 143 5.65 -13.40 -14.24
C LEU A 143 4.96 -14.20 -15.35
N ILE A 144 4.44 -13.52 -16.37
CA ILE A 144 3.72 -14.13 -17.51
C ILE A 144 4.71 -14.76 -18.49
N SER A 145 5.89 -14.16 -18.72
CA SER A 145 6.89 -14.66 -19.67
C SER A 145 7.32 -16.08 -19.34
N THR A 146 7.23 -16.99 -20.32
CA THR A 146 7.66 -18.39 -20.21
C THR A 146 9.11 -18.62 -20.56
N GLU A 147 9.85 -17.59 -20.98
CA GLU A 147 11.25 -17.69 -21.39
C GLU A 147 12.20 -17.89 -20.20
N ALA A 148 11.83 -17.41 -19.02
CA ALA A 148 12.61 -17.54 -17.80
C ALA A 148 12.01 -18.58 -16.84
N SER A 149 12.85 -19.10 -15.93
CA SER A 149 12.39 -19.89 -14.79
C SER A 149 11.34 -19.08 -13.99
N PHE A 150 10.20 -19.72 -13.68
CA PHE A 150 9.13 -19.08 -12.92
C PHE A 150 9.60 -18.68 -11.52
N ALA A 151 10.42 -19.50 -10.87
CA ALA A 151 11.00 -19.17 -9.57
C ALA A 151 11.85 -17.88 -9.64
N ASN A 152 12.74 -17.79 -10.63
CA ASN A 152 13.57 -16.58 -10.78
C ASN A 152 12.74 -15.34 -11.12
N ALA A 153 11.70 -15.49 -11.96
CA ALA A 153 10.79 -14.39 -12.27
C ALA A 153 10.04 -13.89 -11.03
N LEU A 154 9.63 -14.83 -10.18
CA LEU A 154 8.93 -14.55 -8.93
C LEU A 154 9.86 -13.88 -7.92
N ASP A 155 11.05 -14.43 -7.68
CA ASP A 155 12.04 -13.81 -6.77
C ASP A 155 12.34 -12.37 -7.18
N ARG A 156 12.56 -12.14 -8.47
CA ARG A 156 12.77 -10.80 -9.01
C ARG A 156 11.58 -9.88 -8.79
N ALA A 157 10.36 -10.35 -9.08
CA ALA A 157 9.15 -9.55 -8.93
C ALA A 157 8.92 -9.16 -7.47
N ILE A 158 9.06 -10.10 -6.54
CA ILE A 158 8.88 -9.86 -5.10
C ILE A 158 9.95 -8.94 -4.53
N PHE A 159 11.22 -9.14 -4.91
CA PHE A 159 12.31 -8.24 -4.52
C PHE A 159 11.99 -6.79 -4.87
N HIS A 160 11.65 -6.52 -6.12
CA HIS A 160 11.32 -5.18 -6.57
C HIS A 160 10.04 -4.64 -5.95
N GLU A 161 9.03 -5.49 -5.70
CA GLU A 161 7.79 -5.09 -5.05
C GLU A 161 8.00 -4.65 -3.61
N VAL A 162 8.70 -5.45 -2.79
CA VAL A 162 8.99 -5.09 -1.40
C VAL A 162 9.74 -3.76 -1.32
N LEU A 163 10.77 -3.58 -2.17
CA LEU A 163 11.52 -2.32 -2.20
C LEU A 163 10.69 -1.13 -2.69
N ALA A 164 9.77 -1.34 -3.65
CA ALA A 164 8.86 -0.30 -4.11
C ALA A 164 7.91 0.13 -2.99
N ILE A 165 7.28 -0.81 -2.30
CA ILE A 165 6.41 -0.56 -1.14
C ILE A 165 7.17 0.23 -0.06
N CYS A 166 8.41 -0.17 0.26
CA CYS A 166 9.23 0.53 1.26
C CYS A 166 9.54 1.99 0.89
N ARG A 167 9.57 2.32 -0.38
CA ARG A 167 9.81 3.69 -0.87
C ARG A 167 8.55 4.56 -0.91
N MET A 168 7.36 3.95 -0.87
CA MET A 168 6.09 4.67 -0.95
C MET A 168 5.79 5.46 0.33
N PRO A 169 5.66 6.80 0.27
CA PRO A 169 5.24 7.61 1.43
C PRO A 169 3.86 7.22 1.93
N LEU A 170 2.95 6.84 1.03
CA LEU A 170 1.59 6.42 1.36
C LEU A 170 1.57 5.12 2.16
N PHE A 171 2.45 4.16 1.88
CA PHE A 171 2.57 2.96 2.70
C PHE A 171 2.98 3.28 4.15
N ARG A 172 3.95 4.18 4.33
CA ARG A 172 4.36 4.65 5.65
C ARG A 172 3.24 5.40 6.38
N LEU A 173 2.48 6.22 5.65
CA LEU A 173 1.29 6.88 6.18
C LEU A 173 0.24 5.86 6.60
N GLN A 174 -0.02 4.85 5.78
CA GLN A 174 -0.94 3.75 6.07
C GLN A 174 -0.57 3.02 7.36
N LEU A 175 0.70 2.69 7.58
CA LEU A 175 1.15 2.05 8.82
C LEU A 175 0.84 2.90 10.07
N ILE A 176 1.00 4.22 9.98
CA ILE A 176 0.63 5.15 11.06
C ILE A 176 -0.88 5.12 11.30
N MET A 177 -1.68 5.07 10.25
CA MET A 177 -3.13 5.20 10.33
C MET A 177 -3.83 3.90 10.71
N VAL A 178 -3.34 2.75 10.29
CA VAL A 178 -3.91 1.42 10.62
C VAL A 178 -4.01 1.22 12.12
N ALA A 179 -3.02 1.70 12.89
CA ALA A 179 -3.03 1.61 14.34
C ALA A 179 -4.20 2.35 15.03
N THR A 180 -4.90 3.21 14.31
CA THR A 180 -6.02 4.04 14.83
C THR A 180 -7.30 3.90 14.02
N ALA A 181 -7.30 3.05 13.00
CA ALA A 181 -8.42 2.90 12.06
C ALA A 181 -9.71 2.43 12.75
N ASP A 182 -9.60 1.59 13.79
CA ASP A 182 -10.72 1.11 14.60
C ASP A 182 -11.48 2.21 15.36
N ARG A 183 -10.90 3.41 15.46
CA ARG A 183 -11.47 4.56 16.18
C ARG A 183 -12.06 5.63 15.27
N ASN A 184 -11.95 5.48 13.96
CA ASN A 184 -12.40 6.47 13.00
C ASN A 184 -12.89 5.79 11.72
N ASP A 185 -14.22 5.71 11.56
CA ASP A 185 -14.87 5.04 10.42
C ASP A 185 -14.39 5.59 9.06
N GLY A 186 -14.16 6.90 8.95
CA GLY A 186 -13.70 7.52 7.71
C GLY A 186 -12.28 7.07 7.31
N ILE A 187 -11.39 6.89 8.30
CA ILE A 187 -10.04 6.37 8.08
C ILE A 187 -10.11 4.88 7.75
N HIS A 188 -10.93 4.12 8.48
CA HIS A 188 -11.16 2.71 8.22
C HIS A 188 -11.61 2.49 6.76
N ASP A 189 -12.65 3.21 6.33
CA ASP A 189 -13.19 3.10 4.97
C ASP A 189 -12.16 3.53 3.91
N ALA A 190 -11.38 4.58 4.16
CA ALA A 190 -10.34 5.03 3.25
C ALA A 190 -9.26 3.95 3.06
N ILE A 191 -8.80 3.31 4.14
CA ILE A 191 -7.82 2.23 4.10
C ILE A 191 -8.41 0.99 3.39
N ALA A 192 -9.64 0.60 3.70
CA ALA A 192 -10.31 -0.52 3.06
C ALA A 192 -10.44 -0.31 1.54
N ASN A 193 -10.82 0.89 1.11
CA ASN A 193 -10.89 1.25 -0.30
C ASN A 193 -9.53 1.25 -0.98
N ASN A 194 -8.47 1.67 -0.26
CA ASN A 194 -7.11 1.62 -0.75
C ASN A 194 -6.68 0.17 -1.01
N TYR A 195 -6.88 -0.73 -0.04
CA TYR A 195 -6.57 -2.16 -0.23
C TYR A 195 -7.32 -2.77 -1.42
N ALA A 196 -8.63 -2.52 -1.51
CA ALA A 196 -9.43 -3.03 -2.62
C ALA A 196 -8.90 -2.53 -3.98
N GLY A 197 -8.57 -1.24 -4.08
CA GLY A 197 -8.01 -0.64 -5.30
C GLY A 197 -6.63 -1.17 -5.66
N ALA A 198 -5.75 -1.38 -4.66
CA ALA A 198 -4.40 -1.91 -4.86
C ALA A 198 -4.41 -3.36 -5.35
N LEU A 199 -5.34 -4.17 -4.89
CA LEU A 199 -5.43 -5.59 -5.25
C LEU A 199 -5.97 -5.84 -6.67
N GLU A 200 -6.79 -4.96 -7.22
CA GLU A 200 -7.40 -5.18 -8.53
C GLU A 200 -6.40 -5.39 -9.68
N PRO A 201 -5.34 -4.58 -9.84
CA PRO A 201 -4.31 -4.85 -10.84
C PRO A 201 -3.60 -6.18 -10.61
N TRP A 202 -3.26 -6.50 -9.36
CA TRP A 202 -2.58 -7.74 -9.01
C TRP A 202 -3.42 -8.98 -9.30
N LYS A 203 -4.72 -8.97 -9.04
CA LYS A 203 -5.61 -10.09 -9.40
C LYS A 203 -5.53 -10.41 -10.88
N LYS A 204 -5.57 -9.39 -11.74
CA LYS A 204 -5.44 -9.56 -13.20
C LYS A 204 -4.09 -10.14 -13.60
N ILE A 205 -2.99 -9.68 -12.97
CA ILE A 205 -1.66 -10.22 -13.21
C ILE A 205 -1.58 -11.69 -12.79
N TYR A 206 -2.12 -12.03 -11.62
CA TYR A 206 -2.12 -13.41 -11.14
C TYR A 206 -2.96 -14.33 -12.01
N GLU A 207 -4.15 -13.93 -12.44
CA GLU A 207 -4.98 -14.70 -13.38
C GLU A 207 -4.22 -14.96 -14.69
N ALA A 208 -3.63 -13.92 -15.26
CA ALA A 208 -2.85 -14.04 -16.49
C ALA A 208 -1.61 -14.95 -16.29
N THR A 209 -0.90 -14.81 -15.16
CA THR A 209 0.28 -15.63 -14.81
C THR A 209 -0.11 -17.11 -14.65
N ILE A 210 -1.15 -17.39 -13.89
CA ILE A 210 -1.68 -18.74 -13.65
C ILE A 210 -2.00 -19.42 -14.99
N ALA A 211 -2.73 -18.72 -15.86
CA ALA A 211 -3.11 -19.22 -17.18
C ALA A 211 -1.89 -19.45 -18.09
N ALA A 212 -0.98 -18.46 -18.19
CA ALA A 212 0.19 -18.53 -19.07
C ALA A 212 1.18 -19.64 -18.64
N ARG A 213 1.28 -19.91 -17.34
CA ARG A 213 2.16 -20.93 -16.78
C ARG A 213 1.54 -22.32 -16.71
N GLY A 214 0.29 -22.49 -17.15
CA GLY A 214 -0.42 -23.78 -17.13
C GLY A 214 -0.79 -24.26 -15.73
N TYR A 215 -1.07 -23.34 -14.82
CA TYR A 215 -1.56 -23.62 -13.48
C TYR A 215 -3.06 -23.35 -13.33
N GLN A 216 -3.62 -23.82 -12.26
CA GLN A 216 -4.96 -23.49 -11.75
C GLN A 216 -4.90 -23.34 -10.23
N LEU A 217 -5.86 -22.57 -9.68
CA LEU A 217 -6.00 -22.49 -8.23
C LEU A 217 -6.50 -23.82 -7.66
N ARG A 218 -5.93 -24.21 -6.53
CA ARG A 218 -6.36 -25.39 -5.78
C ARG A 218 -7.81 -25.23 -5.33
N LYS A 219 -8.54 -26.35 -5.24
CA LYS A 219 -9.94 -26.38 -4.79
C LYS A 219 -10.14 -25.60 -3.49
N GLY A 220 -11.13 -24.72 -3.49
CA GLY A 220 -11.53 -23.91 -2.34
C GLY A 220 -10.72 -22.63 -2.15
N ILE A 221 -9.81 -22.28 -3.06
CA ILE A 221 -9.07 -21.03 -3.07
C ILE A 221 -9.61 -20.13 -4.18
N THR A 222 -10.00 -18.90 -3.84
CA THR A 222 -10.40 -17.89 -4.81
C THR A 222 -9.22 -16.98 -5.17
N ILE A 223 -9.32 -16.28 -6.31
CA ILE A 223 -8.28 -15.33 -6.73
C ILE A 223 -8.13 -14.17 -5.72
N GLU A 224 -9.24 -13.76 -5.10
CA GLU A 224 -9.24 -12.73 -4.05
C GLU A 224 -8.46 -13.19 -2.82
N GLN A 225 -8.70 -14.41 -2.34
CA GLN A 225 -7.96 -14.99 -1.21
C GLN A 225 -6.48 -15.11 -1.52
N PHE A 226 -6.16 -15.58 -2.73
CA PHE A 226 -4.78 -15.72 -3.20
C PHE A 226 -4.06 -14.38 -3.25
N ALA A 227 -4.67 -13.36 -3.85
CA ALA A 227 -4.11 -12.01 -3.94
C ALA A 227 -3.94 -11.36 -2.56
N ASN A 228 -4.93 -11.50 -1.67
CA ASN A 228 -4.86 -10.95 -0.31
C ASN A 228 -3.72 -11.58 0.50
N ILE A 229 -3.50 -12.88 0.39
CA ILE A 229 -2.41 -13.57 1.11
C ILE A 229 -1.05 -13.11 0.60
N LEU A 230 -0.88 -13.00 -0.73
CA LEU A 230 0.37 -12.52 -1.30
C LEU A 230 0.66 -11.07 -0.91
N ALA A 231 -0.35 -10.20 -0.94
CA ALA A 231 -0.22 -8.81 -0.48
C ALA A 231 0.19 -8.76 1.01
N ALA A 232 -0.49 -9.50 1.89
CA ALA A 232 -0.20 -9.51 3.32
C ALA A 232 1.24 -9.99 3.62
N ILE A 233 1.73 -10.99 2.88
CA ILE A 233 3.09 -11.48 3.01
C ILE A 233 4.09 -10.42 2.54
N THR A 234 3.88 -9.84 1.38
CA THR A 234 4.77 -8.83 0.79
C THR A 234 4.84 -7.57 1.66
N GLU A 235 3.68 -7.08 2.13
CA GLU A 235 3.61 -5.97 3.08
C GLU A 235 4.29 -6.31 4.42
N GLY A 236 4.12 -7.54 4.92
CA GLY A 236 4.80 -8.00 6.14
C GLY A 236 6.33 -7.93 6.01
N PHE A 237 6.89 -8.39 4.90
CA PHE A 237 8.32 -8.26 4.61
C PHE A 237 8.75 -6.80 4.46
N ALA A 238 7.93 -5.95 3.83
CA ALA A 238 8.20 -4.52 3.74
C ALA A 238 8.24 -3.84 5.12
N VAL A 239 7.33 -4.19 6.03
CA VAL A 239 7.33 -3.70 7.42
C VAL A 239 8.60 -4.13 8.15
N HIS A 240 9.02 -5.39 8.03
CA HIS A 240 10.27 -5.89 8.63
C HIS A 240 11.49 -5.14 8.09
N HIS A 241 11.59 -5.00 6.77
CA HIS A 241 12.70 -4.29 6.12
C HIS A 241 12.75 -2.81 6.51
N LEU A 242 11.59 -2.14 6.66
CA LEU A 242 11.52 -0.75 7.15
C LEU A 242 11.98 -0.63 8.61
N GLY A 243 11.69 -1.64 9.44
CA GLY A 243 12.09 -1.68 10.85
C GLY A 243 13.58 -1.98 11.04
N ASP A 244 14.10 -2.92 10.27
CA ASP A 244 15.52 -3.32 10.27
C ASP A 244 15.94 -3.76 8.85
N PRO A 245 16.58 -2.86 8.07
CA PRO A 245 17.08 -3.20 6.74
C PRO A 245 18.14 -4.33 6.75
N ASN A 246 18.76 -4.60 7.89
CA ASN A 246 19.79 -5.65 8.02
C ASN A 246 19.22 -6.99 8.48
N ALA A 247 17.91 -7.10 8.69
CA ALA A 247 17.26 -8.35 9.10
C ALA A 247 17.36 -9.49 8.06
N GLY A 248 17.89 -9.21 6.87
CA GLY A 248 18.07 -10.20 5.81
C GLY A 248 16.78 -10.72 5.20
N VAL A 249 15.66 -10.02 5.41
CA VAL A 249 14.34 -10.42 4.88
C VAL A 249 14.17 -10.12 3.40
N VAL A 250 14.96 -9.15 2.90
CA VAL A 250 15.12 -8.83 1.49
C VAL A 250 16.61 -8.92 1.20
N GLY A 251 17.01 -9.71 0.22
CA GLY A 251 18.41 -9.85 -0.18
C GLY A 251 18.96 -8.57 -0.80
N ASP A 252 20.28 -8.54 -1.04
CA ASP A 252 20.95 -7.43 -1.74
C ASP A 252 20.77 -7.52 -3.26
N ASP A 253 20.45 -8.69 -3.77
CA ASP A 253 20.27 -9.00 -5.20
C ASP A 253 18.98 -9.80 -5.41
N PRO A 254 18.21 -9.53 -6.49
CA PRO A 254 16.97 -10.26 -6.79
C PRO A 254 17.20 -11.76 -7.12
N SER A 255 18.42 -12.18 -7.42
CA SER A 255 18.76 -13.59 -7.68
C SER A 255 19.10 -14.40 -6.41
N ASP A 256 19.30 -13.73 -5.28
CA ASP A 256 19.51 -14.38 -4.00
C ASP A 256 18.18 -14.94 -3.49
N ASN A 257 18.18 -16.22 -3.06
CA ASN A 257 17.00 -16.84 -2.44
C ASN A 257 16.58 -16.08 -1.18
N ASN A 258 15.97 -14.91 -1.39
CA ASN A 258 15.55 -14.04 -0.28
C ASN A 258 14.32 -14.63 0.43
N PRO A 259 14.19 -14.45 1.75
CA PRO A 259 13.06 -15.00 2.52
C PRO A 259 11.68 -14.59 1.99
N ALA A 260 11.55 -13.36 1.45
CA ALA A 260 10.29 -12.90 0.87
C ALA A 260 9.91 -13.72 -0.38
N GLY A 261 10.85 -13.91 -1.30
CA GLY A 261 10.67 -14.75 -2.49
C GLY A 261 10.37 -16.20 -2.12
N MET A 262 11.14 -16.78 -1.18
CA MET A 262 10.90 -18.14 -0.69
C MET A 262 9.51 -18.32 -0.07
N ALA A 263 9.02 -17.36 0.69
CA ALA A 263 7.67 -17.40 1.27
C ALA A 263 6.60 -17.38 0.18
N VAL A 264 6.74 -16.52 -0.83
CA VAL A 264 5.80 -16.46 -1.95
C VAL A 264 5.87 -17.72 -2.80
N LEU A 265 7.05 -18.28 -3.07
CA LEU A 265 7.21 -19.59 -3.74
C LEU A 265 6.49 -20.71 -2.98
N ALA A 266 6.60 -20.75 -1.66
CA ALA A 266 5.91 -21.74 -0.83
C ALA A 266 4.38 -21.62 -0.94
N ILE A 267 3.86 -20.37 -0.98
CA ILE A 267 2.43 -20.11 -1.19
C ILE A 267 2.01 -20.54 -2.60
N MET A 268 2.76 -20.14 -3.64
CA MET A 268 2.50 -20.56 -5.02
C MET A 268 2.45 -22.08 -5.13
N HIS A 269 3.44 -22.78 -4.58
CA HIS A 269 3.49 -24.24 -4.57
C HIS A 269 2.29 -24.87 -3.84
N SER A 270 1.80 -24.24 -2.78
CA SER A 270 0.70 -24.79 -1.97
C SER A 270 -0.67 -24.48 -2.57
N TYR A 271 -0.84 -23.32 -3.19
CA TYR A 271 -2.14 -22.85 -3.69
C TYR A 271 -2.40 -23.11 -5.16
N LEU A 272 -1.35 -23.44 -5.93
CA LEU A 272 -1.46 -23.74 -7.36
C LEU A 272 -1.27 -25.24 -7.61
N GLU A 273 -1.96 -25.74 -8.62
CA GLU A 273 -1.81 -27.08 -9.17
C GLU A 273 -1.65 -27.01 -10.69
N PRO A 274 -0.93 -27.93 -11.34
CA PRO A 274 -0.91 -27.99 -12.80
C PRO A 274 -2.34 -28.09 -13.36
N ALA A 275 -2.63 -27.35 -14.41
CA ALA A 275 -3.93 -27.42 -15.07
C ALA A 275 -4.18 -28.82 -15.62
N GLY A 276 -5.33 -29.40 -15.28
CA GLY A 276 -5.70 -30.76 -15.68
C GLY A 276 -5.18 -31.88 -14.76
N GLU A 277 -4.37 -31.56 -13.75
CA GLU A 277 -3.84 -32.53 -12.77
C GLU A 277 -4.32 -32.19 -11.34
N SER A 278 -5.56 -31.73 -11.22
CA SER A 278 -6.09 -31.36 -9.89
C SER A 278 -6.18 -32.60 -9.00
N SER A 279 -5.64 -32.47 -7.80
CA SER A 279 -5.80 -33.48 -6.74
C SER A 279 -7.25 -33.62 -6.26
N GLY A 280 -8.08 -32.61 -6.55
CA GLY A 280 -9.46 -32.49 -6.03
C GLY A 280 -9.53 -32.24 -4.52
N LEU A 281 -8.39 -32.06 -3.86
CA LEU A 281 -8.27 -31.81 -2.43
C LEU A 281 -8.11 -30.32 -2.13
N THR A 282 -8.69 -29.88 -1.03
CA THR A 282 -8.40 -28.58 -0.44
C THR A 282 -6.98 -28.57 0.16
N LEU A 283 -6.45 -27.39 0.44
CA LEU A 283 -5.13 -27.27 1.11
C LEU A 283 -5.09 -28.00 2.45
N ARG A 284 -6.16 -27.95 3.23
CA ARG A 284 -6.26 -28.65 4.52
C ARG A 284 -6.23 -30.16 4.33
N GLU A 285 -7.03 -30.69 3.41
CA GLU A 285 -7.07 -32.14 3.11
C GLU A 285 -5.71 -32.64 2.62
N GLU A 286 -5.02 -31.85 1.78
CA GLU A 286 -3.69 -32.18 1.29
C GLU A 286 -2.65 -32.16 2.42
N PHE A 287 -2.73 -31.17 3.33
CA PHE A 287 -1.84 -31.11 4.49
C PHE A 287 -2.03 -32.32 5.40
N GLU A 288 -3.27 -32.69 5.74
CA GLU A 288 -3.56 -33.87 6.57
C GLU A 288 -3.10 -35.17 5.91
N ARG A 289 -3.26 -35.27 4.60
CA ARG A 289 -2.79 -36.45 3.84
C ARG A 289 -1.27 -36.63 3.92
N ARG A 290 -0.52 -35.53 3.99
CA ARG A 290 0.95 -35.53 4.07
C ARG A 290 1.49 -35.59 5.50
N ALA A 291 0.66 -35.28 6.48
CA ALA A 291 1.08 -35.25 7.87
C ALA A 291 1.60 -36.63 8.30
N PRO A 292 2.79 -36.71 8.91
CA PRO A 292 3.29 -37.96 9.45
C PRO A 292 2.40 -38.44 10.61
N ALA A 293 2.27 -39.75 10.75
CA ALA A 293 1.56 -40.32 11.91
C ALA A 293 2.18 -39.79 13.22
N PRO A 294 1.35 -39.46 14.23
CA PRO A 294 1.88 -39.07 15.53
C PRO A 294 2.83 -40.12 16.08
N ARG A 295 4.03 -39.72 16.50
CA ARG A 295 4.92 -40.61 17.21
C ARG A 295 4.25 -40.99 18.54
N PRO A 296 4.21 -42.30 18.89
CA PRO A 296 3.76 -42.71 20.21
C PRO A 296 4.62 -41.99 21.26
N ALA A 297 3.98 -41.43 22.27
CA ALA A 297 4.71 -40.87 23.40
C ALA A 297 5.63 -42.00 23.96
N GLU A 298 6.94 -41.73 23.98
CA GLU A 298 7.86 -42.62 24.70
C GLU A 298 7.38 -42.66 26.15
N ARG A 299 6.89 -43.82 26.57
CA ARG A 299 6.64 -44.05 28.00
C ARG A 299 8.00 -43.98 28.68
N THR A 300 8.26 -42.89 29.37
CA THR A 300 9.32 -42.87 30.38
C THR A 300 8.98 -43.96 31.37
N SER A 301 9.67 -45.11 31.26
CA SER A 301 9.69 -46.13 32.31
C SER A 301 10.37 -45.48 33.51
N ASP A 302 9.56 -44.93 34.38
CA ASP A 302 9.98 -44.57 35.74
C ASP A 302 10.03 -45.87 36.53
N ASP A 303 11.06 -46.69 36.24
CA ASP A 303 11.42 -47.83 37.09
C ASP A 303 12.07 -47.24 38.34
N GLY A 304 11.22 -46.87 39.27
CA GLY A 304 11.62 -46.58 40.65
C GLY A 304 12.27 -47.80 41.27
N GLU A 305 13.57 -47.90 41.21
CA GLU A 305 14.35 -48.72 42.14
C GLU A 305 14.24 -48.09 43.53
N THR A 306 13.33 -48.62 44.30
CA THR A 306 13.35 -48.50 45.77
C THR A 306 14.24 -49.60 46.30
N THR A 307 15.35 -49.20 46.88
CA THR A 307 16.11 -49.95 47.90
C THR A 307 16.40 -49.03 49.06
#